data_8fa37cbb9c2db7a63a955bd3721507c0
#
_entry.id   8fa37cbb9c2db7a63a955bd3721507c0
#
_cell.length_a   1.000
_cell.length_b   1.000
_cell.length_c   1.000
_cell.angle_alpha   90.00
_cell.angle_beta   90.00
_cell.angle_gamma   90.00
#
_symmetry.space_group_name_H-M   'P 1'
#
loop_
_entity.id
_entity.type
_entity.pdbx_description
1 polymer ?
#
loop_
_entity_poly.entity_id
_entity_poly.type
_entity_poly.pdbx_seq_one_letter_code
_entity_poly.pdbx_strand_id
1 'polypeptide(L)'
;MIKDGVSKSKPGLPDKDTDKSLSSIISKVNQRSPTYIIAEIGFNHMGNFELAKKMVYGAKKAGVDAVKFQTFIPEEMVFRKSIHYNLINGTSLNFDQYKKLKIISKKLKLDFFSTAFDLQSFQLLNKLNV
;
A
#
# COMPACT_ATOMS: atom_id res chain seq x y z
N MET A 1 -17.02 10.84 -46.76
CA MET A 1 -16.13 9.69 -46.54
C MET A 1 -15.06 10.12 -45.54
N ILE A 2 -15.33 9.96 -44.24
CA ILE A 2 -14.44 10.40 -43.13
C ILE A 2 -13.87 9.10 -42.55
N LYS A 3 -12.54 8.97 -42.62
CA LYS A 3 -11.82 7.83 -42.02
C LYS A 3 -11.35 8.26 -40.66
N ASP A 4 -12.02 7.78 -39.62
CA ASP A 4 -11.59 7.94 -38.24
C ASP A 4 -10.52 6.89 -37.91
N GLY A 5 -9.27 7.32 -37.90
CA GLY A 5 -8.14 6.54 -37.43
C GLY A 5 -7.95 6.72 -35.93
N VAL A 6 -8.66 5.98 -35.10
CA VAL A 6 -8.36 5.90 -33.68
C VAL A 6 -7.16 4.98 -33.47
N SER A 7 -6.00 5.55 -33.26
CA SER A 7 -4.80 4.83 -32.81
C SER A 7 -5.03 4.33 -31.38
N LYS A 8 -5.28 3.04 -31.22
CA LYS A 8 -5.26 2.37 -29.92
C LYS A 8 -3.81 2.22 -29.48
N SER A 9 -3.33 3.14 -28.65
CA SER A 9 -2.09 2.92 -27.91
C SER A 9 -2.30 1.73 -26.96
N LYS A 10 -1.50 0.67 -27.13
CA LYS A 10 -1.46 -0.45 -26.18
C LYS A 10 -0.99 0.10 -24.82
N PRO A 11 -1.60 -0.31 -23.69
CA PRO A 11 -1.07 0.05 -22.39
C PRO A 11 0.38 -0.46 -22.29
N GLY A 12 1.29 0.43 -21.92
CA GLY A 12 2.70 0.10 -21.74
C GLY A 12 2.87 -1.03 -20.74
N LEU A 13 3.75 -1.97 -21.04
CA LEU A 13 4.16 -3.01 -20.10
C LEU A 13 4.70 -2.36 -18.84
N PRO A 14 4.42 -2.91 -17.63
CA PRO A 14 4.98 -2.41 -16.39
C PRO A 14 6.50 -2.45 -16.42
N ASP A 15 7.09 -1.44 -15.81
CA ASP A 15 8.54 -1.23 -15.77
C ASP A 15 9.24 -2.42 -15.09
N LYS A 16 10.42 -2.81 -15.58
CA LYS A 16 11.18 -4.01 -15.15
C LYS A 16 11.48 -4.08 -13.64
N ASP A 17 11.42 -2.94 -12.94
CA ASP A 17 11.64 -2.90 -11.48
C ASP A 17 10.39 -3.25 -10.67
N THR A 18 9.18 -3.03 -11.22
CA THR A 18 7.91 -3.49 -10.64
C THR A 18 7.81 -5.02 -10.69
N ASP A 19 8.38 -5.63 -11.73
CA ASP A 19 8.36 -7.07 -11.94
C ASP A 19 9.21 -7.83 -10.90
N LYS A 20 10.31 -7.24 -10.42
CA LYS A 20 11.15 -7.86 -9.38
C LYS A 20 10.51 -7.93 -8.00
N SER A 21 9.68 -6.95 -7.63
CA SER A 21 8.99 -6.98 -6.35
C SER A 21 7.83 -7.98 -6.37
N LEU A 22 7.05 -8.00 -7.45
CA LEU A 22 5.96 -8.95 -7.66
C LEU A 22 6.48 -10.39 -7.79
N SER A 23 7.55 -10.63 -8.56
CA SER A 23 8.15 -11.95 -8.72
C SER A 23 8.73 -12.48 -7.40
N SER A 24 9.29 -11.61 -6.54
CA SER A 24 9.73 -11.97 -5.19
C SER A 24 8.57 -12.41 -4.30
N ILE A 25 7.45 -11.69 -4.34
CA ILE A 25 6.24 -12.06 -3.57
C ILE A 25 5.64 -13.36 -4.11
N ILE A 26 5.49 -13.49 -5.43
CA ILE A 26 4.93 -14.71 -6.06
C ILE A 26 5.78 -15.94 -5.77
N SER A 27 7.12 -15.81 -5.78
CA SER A 27 8.00 -16.92 -5.44
C SER A 27 7.84 -17.38 -3.98
N LYS A 28 7.56 -16.46 -3.06
CA LYS A 28 7.30 -16.77 -1.65
C LYS A 28 5.93 -17.42 -1.42
N VAL A 29 4.98 -17.22 -2.32
CA VAL A 29 3.60 -17.77 -2.24
C VAL A 29 3.45 -19.07 -3.03
N ASN A 30 4.52 -19.60 -3.63
CA ASN A 30 4.47 -20.87 -4.35
C ASN A 30 4.11 -22.04 -3.40
N GLN A 31 3.28 -22.98 -3.86
CA GLN A 31 2.73 -24.10 -3.08
C GLN A 31 3.77 -24.98 -2.37
N ARG A 32 5.04 -24.88 -2.72
CA ARG A 32 6.16 -25.61 -2.07
C ARG A 32 6.88 -24.79 -0.99
N SER A 33 6.47 -23.54 -0.76
CA SER A 33 7.04 -22.65 0.25
C SER A 33 6.12 -22.62 1.49
N PRO A 34 6.65 -22.27 2.67
CA PRO A 34 5.82 -21.98 3.85
C PRO A 34 4.76 -20.93 3.52
N THR A 35 3.63 -20.99 4.18
CA THR A 35 2.54 -20.01 4.01
C THR A 35 3.07 -18.59 4.24
N TYR A 36 2.84 -17.70 3.27
CA TYR A 36 3.20 -16.29 3.37
C TYR A 36 2.10 -15.54 4.14
N ILE A 37 2.45 -14.98 5.28
CA ILE A 37 1.52 -14.34 6.22
C ILE A 37 1.64 -12.83 6.15
N ILE A 38 0.51 -12.16 5.92
CA ILE A 38 0.42 -10.71 5.82
C ILE A 38 -0.37 -10.18 7.01
N ALA A 39 0.22 -9.27 7.78
CA ALA A 39 -0.51 -8.51 8.78
C ALA A 39 -1.21 -7.33 8.10
N GLU A 40 -2.53 -7.36 8.02
CA GLU A 40 -3.36 -6.25 7.54
C GLU A 40 -3.47 -5.18 8.64
N ILE A 41 -2.62 -4.17 8.60
CA ILE A 41 -2.69 -3.02 9.53
C ILE A 41 -3.80 -2.06 9.09
N GLY A 42 -3.98 -1.92 7.75
CA GLY A 42 -4.98 -1.04 7.18
C GLY A 42 -4.80 0.40 7.64
N PHE A 43 -5.86 1.00 8.15
CA PHE A 43 -5.84 2.32 8.81
C PHE A 43 -6.14 2.25 10.32
N ASN A 44 -6.03 1.06 10.94
CA ASN A 44 -6.31 0.86 12.36
C ASN A 44 -5.39 1.66 13.30
N HIS A 45 -4.32 2.24 12.77
CA HIS A 45 -3.46 3.19 13.48
C HIS A 45 -4.14 4.54 13.72
N MET A 46 -5.32 4.81 13.13
CA MET A 46 -6.12 6.03 13.34
C MET A 46 -5.32 7.33 13.16
N GLY A 47 -4.44 7.41 12.14
CA GLY A 47 -3.57 8.56 11.90
C GLY A 47 -2.38 8.70 12.86
N ASN A 48 -2.30 7.86 13.88
CA ASN A 48 -1.23 7.90 14.87
C ASN A 48 0.00 7.13 14.39
N PHE A 49 1.06 7.85 14.04
CA PHE A 49 2.30 7.26 13.54
C PHE A 49 2.99 6.33 14.55
N GLU A 50 2.99 6.69 15.84
CA GLU A 50 3.61 5.85 16.87
C GLU A 50 2.84 4.55 17.08
N LEU A 51 1.51 4.58 16.94
CA LEU A 51 0.69 3.38 16.95
C LEU A 51 0.96 2.52 15.71
N ALA A 52 1.01 3.12 14.51
CA ALA A 52 1.38 2.41 13.29
C ALA A 52 2.74 1.70 13.43
N LYS A 53 3.73 2.40 13.98
CA LYS A 53 5.05 1.85 14.25
C LYS A 53 4.99 0.67 15.24
N LYS A 54 4.23 0.79 16.34
CA LYS A 54 4.01 -0.32 17.30
C LYS A 54 3.37 -1.53 16.63
N MET A 55 2.40 -1.32 15.71
CA MET A 55 1.77 -2.39 14.95
C MET A 55 2.77 -3.13 14.05
N VAL A 56 3.68 -2.42 13.38
CA VAL A 56 4.75 -3.04 12.59
C VAL A 56 5.67 -3.90 13.46
N TYR A 57 6.07 -3.42 14.65
CA TYR A 57 6.87 -4.22 15.57
C TYR A 57 6.10 -5.42 16.12
N GLY A 58 4.81 -5.25 16.41
CA GLY A 58 3.91 -6.34 16.82
C GLY A 58 3.81 -7.42 15.74
N ALA A 59 3.62 -7.01 14.48
CA ALA A 59 3.59 -7.90 13.33
C ALA A 59 4.90 -8.70 13.21
N LYS A 60 6.05 -8.03 13.36
CA LYS A 60 7.35 -8.73 13.39
C LYS A 60 7.45 -9.75 14.51
N LYS A 61 7.01 -9.39 15.72
CA LYS A 61 7.01 -10.30 16.88
C LYS A 61 6.10 -11.50 16.65
N ALA A 62 5.00 -11.32 15.93
CA ALA A 62 4.08 -12.39 15.55
C ALA A 62 4.61 -13.34 14.46
N GLY A 63 5.76 -13.00 13.83
CA GLY A 63 6.40 -13.86 12.84
C GLY A 63 5.80 -13.78 11.43
N VAL A 64 5.10 -12.70 11.10
CA VAL A 64 4.55 -12.49 9.75
C VAL A 64 5.64 -12.13 8.75
N ASP A 65 5.34 -12.31 7.46
CA ASP A 65 6.26 -12.00 6.36
C ASP A 65 6.11 -10.56 5.89
N ALA A 66 4.92 -10.00 5.98
CA ALA A 66 4.62 -8.67 5.47
C ALA A 66 3.65 -7.88 6.36
N VAL A 67 3.67 -6.56 6.18
CA VAL A 67 2.66 -5.63 6.70
C VAL A 67 1.97 -4.92 5.54
N LYS A 68 0.65 -4.82 5.59
CA LYS A 68 -0.14 -4.12 4.60
C LYS A 68 -0.93 -2.97 5.23
N PHE A 69 -0.84 -1.80 4.59
CA PHE A 69 -1.54 -0.59 4.97
C PHE A 69 -2.63 -0.24 3.96
N GLN A 70 -3.41 0.78 4.29
CA GLN A 70 -4.37 1.41 3.39
C GLN A 70 -4.03 2.88 3.29
N THR A 71 -3.90 3.38 2.06
CA THR A 71 -3.54 4.77 1.78
C THR A 71 -4.69 5.42 1.04
N PHE A 72 -5.22 6.49 1.60
CA PHE A 72 -6.37 7.20 1.05
C PHE A 72 -6.41 8.65 1.48
N ILE A 73 -7.16 9.44 0.72
CA ILE A 73 -7.60 10.77 1.08
C ILE A 73 -9.06 10.65 1.53
N PRO A 74 -9.40 11.04 2.77
CA PRO A 74 -10.77 10.87 3.29
C PRO A 74 -11.86 11.44 2.39
N GLU A 75 -11.61 12.57 1.75
CA GLU A 75 -12.52 13.25 0.83
C GLU A 75 -12.80 12.48 -0.47
N GLU A 76 -11.86 11.63 -0.89
CA GLU A 76 -11.98 10.79 -2.08
C GLU A 76 -12.69 9.46 -1.77
N MET A 77 -12.69 9.03 -0.50
CA MET A 77 -13.34 7.81 -0.07
C MET A 77 -14.83 7.97 0.26
N VAL A 78 -15.17 9.07 0.93
CA VAL A 78 -16.55 9.32 1.40
C VAL A 78 -16.93 10.78 1.28
N PHE A 79 -18.19 11.04 1.02
CA PHE A 79 -18.72 12.40 1.02
C PHE A 79 -18.55 13.05 2.39
N ARG A 80 -18.11 14.32 2.42
CA ARG A 80 -17.90 15.10 3.66
C ARG A 80 -19.16 15.20 4.55
N LYS A 81 -20.35 15.09 3.95
CA LYS A 81 -21.64 15.10 4.66
C LYS A 81 -22.06 13.72 5.20
N SER A 82 -21.28 12.67 4.89
CA SER A 82 -21.56 11.33 5.39
C SER A 82 -21.19 11.22 6.88
N ILE A 83 -21.98 10.46 7.63
CA ILE A 83 -21.65 10.10 9.02
C ILE A 83 -20.31 9.35 9.11
N HIS A 84 -19.92 8.63 8.06
CA HIS A 84 -18.67 7.88 8.00
C HIS A 84 -17.44 8.78 7.79
N TYR A 85 -17.62 10.02 7.30
CA TYR A 85 -16.49 10.93 7.11
C TYR A 85 -15.75 11.22 8.41
N ASN A 86 -16.49 11.44 9.50
CA ASN A 86 -15.89 11.70 10.81
C ASN A 86 -15.09 10.52 11.36
N LEU A 87 -15.38 9.29 10.91
CA LEU A 87 -14.65 8.08 11.33
C LEU A 87 -13.28 7.95 10.64
N ILE A 88 -13.16 8.44 9.42
CA ILE A 88 -11.93 8.30 8.62
C ILE A 88 -11.13 9.60 8.49
N ASN A 89 -11.76 10.75 8.77
CA ASN A 89 -11.08 12.03 8.74
C ASN A 89 -9.97 12.07 9.80
N GLY A 90 -8.75 12.42 9.38
CA GLY A 90 -7.57 12.43 10.25
C GLY A 90 -6.94 11.06 10.50
N THR A 91 -7.46 9.98 9.90
CA THR A 91 -6.84 8.63 10.06
C THR A 91 -5.75 8.33 9.04
N SER A 92 -5.54 9.19 8.05
CA SER A 92 -4.48 9.03 7.04
C SER A 92 -3.10 9.40 7.62
N LEU A 93 -2.08 8.71 7.12
CA LEU A 93 -0.68 9.08 7.33
C LEU A 93 -0.17 9.89 6.14
N ASN A 94 0.82 10.75 6.38
CA ASN A 94 1.46 11.52 5.33
C ASN A 94 2.62 10.75 4.67
N PHE A 95 3.17 11.31 3.57
CA PHE A 95 4.26 10.71 2.80
C PHE A 95 5.49 10.36 3.65
N ASP A 96 5.94 11.27 4.52
CA ASP A 96 7.13 11.05 5.33
C ASP A 96 6.91 9.96 6.38
N GLN A 97 5.70 9.83 6.90
CA GLN A 97 5.32 8.77 7.82
C GLN A 97 5.33 7.40 7.12
N TYR A 98 4.74 7.28 5.93
CA TYR A 98 4.83 6.05 5.11
C TYR A 98 6.27 5.70 4.76
N LYS A 99 7.08 6.68 4.35
CA LYS A 99 8.51 6.49 4.08
C LYS A 99 9.26 5.92 5.29
N LYS A 100 9.00 6.47 6.48
CA LYS A 100 9.59 5.97 7.73
C LYS A 100 9.15 4.54 8.05
N LEU A 101 7.84 4.23 7.89
CA LEU A 101 7.32 2.88 8.12
C LEU A 101 7.93 1.85 7.16
N LYS A 102 8.07 2.20 5.88
CA LYS A 102 8.76 1.36 4.90
C LYS A 102 10.21 1.06 5.32
N ILE A 103 10.96 2.09 5.76
CA ILE A 103 12.34 1.92 6.23
C ILE A 103 12.40 1.00 7.47
N ILE A 104 11.46 1.19 8.42
CA ILE A 104 11.36 0.34 9.61
C ILE A 104 11.07 -1.10 9.21
N SER A 105 10.08 -1.34 8.35
CA SER A 105 9.71 -2.67 7.88
C SER A 105 10.89 -3.36 7.19
N LYS A 106 11.61 -2.64 6.32
CA LYS A 106 12.83 -3.16 5.67
C LYS A 106 13.91 -3.57 6.68
N LYS A 107 14.15 -2.76 7.71
CA LYS A 107 15.11 -3.10 8.78
C LYS A 107 14.69 -4.35 9.56
N LEU A 108 13.39 -4.56 9.71
CA LEU A 108 12.81 -5.72 10.37
C LEU A 108 12.69 -6.94 9.44
N LYS A 109 13.12 -6.84 8.19
CA LYS A 109 12.95 -7.87 7.17
C LYS A 109 11.47 -8.28 6.98
N LEU A 110 10.59 -7.28 6.95
CA LEU A 110 9.19 -7.40 6.59
C LEU A 110 8.98 -6.77 5.22
N ASP A 111 8.23 -7.43 4.36
CA ASP A 111 7.74 -6.78 3.15
C ASP A 111 6.72 -5.70 3.54
N PHE A 112 6.73 -4.59 2.80
CA PHE A 112 5.87 -3.45 3.07
C PHE A 112 5.09 -3.07 1.82
N PHE A 113 3.79 -3.04 1.91
CA PHE A 113 2.93 -2.57 0.83
C PHE A 113 1.63 -1.94 1.35
N SER A 114 0.92 -1.28 0.47
CA SER A 114 -0.32 -0.59 0.80
C SER A 114 -1.28 -0.62 -0.38
N THR A 115 -2.57 -0.64 -0.10
CA THR A 115 -3.61 -0.44 -1.11
C THR A 115 -3.89 1.06 -1.23
N ALA A 116 -3.80 1.60 -2.45
CA ALA A 116 -4.26 2.95 -2.76
C ALA A 116 -5.75 2.93 -3.07
N PHE A 117 -6.50 3.86 -2.49
CA PHE A 117 -7.95 4.01 -2.70
C PHE A 117 -8.30 5.20 -3.61
N ASP A 118 -7.31 6.02 -3.97
CA ASP A 118 -7.45 7.17 -4.85
C ASP A 118 -6.19 7.38 -5.68
N LEU A 119 -6.29 8.20 -6.72
CA LEU A 119 -5.18 8.45 -7.65
C LEU A 119 -3.98 9.13 -6.98
N GLN A 120 -4.20 10.05 -6.05
CA GLN A 120 -3.11 10.75 -5.35
C GLN A 120 -2.37 9.78 -4.43
N SER A 121 -3.11 8.90 -3.74
CA SER A 121 -2.54 7.82 -2.92
C SER A 121 -1.73 6.84 -3.76
N PHE A 122 -2.23 6.47 -4.96
CA PHE A 122 -1.46 5.65 -5.91
C PHE A 122 -0.15 6.34 -6.32
N GLN A 123 -0.20 7.63 -6.68
CA GLN A 123 0.99 8.39 -7.03
C GLN A 123 1.99 8.49 -5.86
N LEU A 124 1.47 8.61 -4.63
CA LEU A 124 2.29 8.62 -3.42
C LEU A 124 3.01 7.29 -3.22
N LEU A 125 2.29 6.18 -3.32
CA LEU A 125 2.87 4.83 -3.19
C LEU A 125 3.88 4.54 -4.30
N ASN A 126 3.59 4.96 -5.53
CA ASN A 126 4.52 4.84 -6.65
C ASN A 126 5.84 5.60 -6.40
N LYS A 127 5.77 6.84 -5.88
CA LYS A 127 6.96 7.61 -5.47
C LYS A 127 7.75 6.91 -4.35
N LEU A 128 7.07 6.17 -3.50
CA LEU A 128 7.69 5.37 -2.44
C LEU A 128 8.26 4.04 -2.97
N ASN A 129 7.96 3.68 -4.20
CA ASN A 129 8.28 2.38 -4.79
C ASN A 129 7.74 1.22 -3.93
N VAL A 130 6.42 1.24 -3.70
CA VAL A 130 5.65 0.31 -2.87
C VAL A 130 4.55 -0.31 -3.71
#